data_223f433e7b87cede0b3d4b264a0c6a21
#
_entry.id   223f433e7b87cede0b3d4b264a0c6a21
#
_cell.length_a   1.000
_cell.length_b   1.000
_cell.length_c   1.000
_cell.angle_alpha   90.00
_cell.angle_beta   90.00
_cell.angle_gamma   90.00
#
_symmetry.space_group_name_H-M   'P 1'
#
loop_
_entity.id
_entity.type
_entity.pdbx_description
1 polymer ?
#
loop_
_entity_poly.entity_id
_entity_poly.type
_entity_poly.pdbx_seq_one_letter_code
_entity_poly.pdbx_strand_id
1 'polypeptide(L)'
;TMNQKAKEQLESLGIRDLKPTTTMSELPVGRQQMVEIAKALMLNATVIIMDEPTSALSNAEVDELFRITRDLRSQGKSIVYISHRLQELQHIVDTVTIMRDGKYITEGKFSDFTMDTLIANMVGREITNQFPREKVPRGKKVLEVKHLKSGMQVKDVSFEAYAGEVVGFAGLVGAGRTETSRVIFGADEKEGGEIYLNGEKLELKCPADAINAGIVLIPEDRKKDGLCTKLSIRDNIALPNLPLISTKLTG
;
A
#
# COMPACT_ATOMS: atom_id res chain seq x y z
N THR A 1 23.43 27.74 10.27
CA THR A 1 23.32 26.54 11.12
C THR A 1 22.79 25.35 10.32
N MET A 2 22.97 24.13 10.79
CA MET A 2 22.48 22.90 10.13
C MET A 2 20.94 22.94 9.95
N ASN A 3 20.22 23.33 10.99
CA ASN A 3 18.76 23.48 10.92
C ASN A 3 18.31 24.50 9.86
N GLN A 4 19.04 25.59 9.69
CA GLN A 4 18.71 26.60 8.68
C GLN A 4 18.87 26.05 7.27
N LYS A 5 19.98 25.34 6.98
CA LYS A 5 20.19 24.70 5.66
C LYS A 5 19.15 23.65 5.37
N ALA A 6 18.79 22.81 6.37
CA ALA A 6 17.72 21.81 6.21
C ALA A 6 16.37 22.48 5.93
N LYS A 7 16.06 23.60 6.60
CA LYS A 7 14.84 24.35 6.37
C LYS A 7 14.80 24.96 4.98
N GLU A 8 15.87 25.61 4.53
CA GLU A 8 15.99 26.17 3.19
C GLU A 8 15.82 25.09 2.12
N GLN A 9 16.38 23.88 2.34
CA GLN A 9 16.22 22.77 1.42
C GLN A 9 14.78 22.25 1.37
N LEU A 10 14.09 22.11 2.50
CA LEU A 10 12.68 21.72 2.52
C LEU A 10 11.81 22.77 1.85
N GLU A 11 12.04 24.05 2.13
CA GLU A 11 11.30 25.15 1.53
C GLU A 11 11.51 25.25 0.00
N SER A 12 12.73 24.95 -0.50
CA SER A 12 13.00 24.91 -1.94
C SER A 12 12.20 23.84 -2.67
N LEU A 13 11.81 22.79 -1.96
CA LEU A 13 10.95 21.72 -2.47
C LEU A 13 9.45 21.99 -2.22
N GLY A 14 9.09 23.14 -1.65
CA GLY A 14 7.70 23.47 -1.30
C GLY A 14 7.22 22.88 0.03
N ILE A 15 8.07 22.14 0.75
CA ILE A 15 7.74 21.49 2.02
C ILE A 15 7.91 22.51 3.16
N ARG A 16 6.83 23.15 3.58
CA ARG A 16 6.87 24.24 4.58
C ARG A 16 6.33 23.81 5.95
N ASP A 17 5.69 22.69 6.03
CA ASP A 17 5.00 22.14 7.22
C ASP A 17 5.91 21.28 8.10
N LEU A 18 7.10 20.92 7.63
CA LEU A 18 8.05 20.12 8.40
C LEU A 18 9.08 20.98 9.14
N LYS A 19 9.26 20.68 10.41
CA LYS A 19 10.34 21.28 11.20
C LYS A 19 11.61 20.44 11.06
N PRO A 20 12.79 21.04 10.81
CA PRO A 20 14.07 20.31 10.70
C PRO A 20 14.44 19.44 11.91
N THR A 21 13.81 19.69 13.06
CA THR A 21 14.05 18.97 14.31
C THR A 21 13.05 17.83 14.57
N THR A 22 12.07 17.64 13.69
CA THR A 22 11.11 16.54 13.83
C THR A 22 11.80 15.19 13.62
N THR A 23 11.51 14.23 14.48
CA THR A 23 12.03 12.87 14.37
C THR A 23 11.41 12.14 13.20
N MET A 24 12.21 11.47 12.36
CA MET A 24 11.73 10.80 11.15
C MET A 24 10.67 9.73 11.44
N SER A 25 10.77 9.01 12.54
CA SER A 25 9.79 7.98 12.94
C SER A 25 8.39 8.53 13.30
N GLU A 26 8.30 9.83 13.56
CA GLU A 26 7.03 10.52 13.85
C GLU A 26 6.29 10.95 12.58
N LEU A 27 6.97 10.91 11.42
CA LEU A 27 6.41 11.33 10.15
C LEU A 27 5.66 10.19 9.46
N PRO A 28 4.54 10.48 8.78
CA PRO A 28 3.94 9.56 7.82
C PRO A 28 4.94 9.13 6.74
N VAL A 29 4.80 7.92 6.20
CA VAL A 29 5.75 7.32 5.24
C VAL A 29 5.95 8.22 4.01
N GLY A 30 4.88 8.84 3.49
CA GLY A 30 4.99 9.79 2.38
C GLY A 30 5.88 11.00 2.71
N ARG A 31 5.79 11.54 3.93
CA ARG A 31 6.67 12.64 4.37
C ARG A 31 8.11 12.19 4.57
N GLN A 32 8.34 10.97 5.03
CA GLN A 32 9.68 10.38 5.10
C GLN A 32 10.31 10.29 3.70
N GLN A 33 9.54 9.88 2.69
CA GLN A 33 9.98 9.83 1.29
C GLN A 33 10.38 11.21 0.76
N MET A 34 9.60 12.25 1.07
CA MET A 34 9.93 13.61 0.67
C MET A 34 11.21 14.13 1.32
N VAL A 35 11.46 13.78 2.57
CA VAL A 35 12.73 14.12 3.25
C VAL A 35 13.92 13.35 2.66
N GLU A 36 13.73 12.10 2.24
CA GLU A 36 14.77 11.32 1.54
C GLU A 36 15.16 11.97 0.21
N ILE A 37 14.18 12.46 -0.55
CA ILE A 37 14.41 13.22 -1.78
C ILE A 37 15.17 14.53 -1.45
N ALA A 38 14.74 15.28 -0.44
CA ALA A 38 15.41 16.50 0.01
C ALA A 38 16.89 16.23 0.38
N LYS A 39 17.16 15.14 1.08
CA LYS A 39 18.51 14.70 1.43
C LYS A 39 19.37 14.44 0.18
N ALA A 40 18.85 13.69 -0.79
CA ALA A 40 19.56 13.39 -2.03
C ALA A 40 19.91 14.66 -2.81
N LEU A 41 19.04 15.65 -2.81
CA LEU A 41 19.25 16.92 -3.54
C LEU A 41 20.31 17.80 -2.89
N MET A 42 20.56 17.71 -1.59
CA MET A 42 21.64 18.44 -0.93
C MET A 42 23.03 18.07 -1.44
N LEU A 43 23.17 16.92 -2.07
CA LEU A 43 24.45 16.43 -2.62
C LEU A 43 24.82 17.07 -3.97
N ASN A 44 23.98 17.95 -4.50
CA ASN A 44 24.15 18.59 -5.81
C ASN A 44 24.46 17.59 -6.93
N ALA A 45 23.82 16.43 -6.89
CA ALA A 45 24.01 15.35 -7.85
C ALA A 45 23.61 15.79 -9.27
N THR A 46 24.31 15.32 -10.27
CA THR A 46 23.97 15.47 -11.70
C THR A 46 22.97 14.41 -12.16
N VAL A 47 23.03 13.23 -11.57
CA VAL A 47 22.12 12.11 -11.86
C VAL A 47 21.41 11.72 -10.58
N ILE A 48 20.10 11.59 -10.63
CA ILE A 48 19.26 11.17 -9.52
C ILE A 48 18.51 9.91 -9.93
N ILE A 49 18.66 8.84 -9.15
CA ILE A 49 17.95 7.59 -9.35
C ILE A 49 16.85 7.50 -8.31
N MET A 50 15.60 7.36 -8.77
CA MET A 50 14.42 7.23 -7.93
C MET A 50 13.81 5.85 -8.17
N ASP A 51 13.84 5.01 -7.15
CA ASP A 51 13.29 3.65 -7.20
C ASP A 51 11.94 3.62 -6.46
N GLU A 52 10.84 3.40 -7.23
CA GLU A 52 9.45 3.36 -6.75
C GLU A 52 9.08 4.54 -5.82
N PRO A 53 9.39 5.79 -6.19
CA PRO A 53 9.31 6.91 -5.26
C PRO A 53 7.88 7.27 -4.84
N THR A 54 6.87 6.76 -5.57
CA THR A 54 5.44 7.05 -5.33
C THR A 54 4.71 5.96 -4.55
N SER A 55 5.38 4.86 -4.23
CA SER A 55 4.75 3.66 -3.65
C SER A 55 3.96 3.92 -2.36
N ALA A 56 4.41 4.90 -1.56
CA ALA A 56 3.82 5.27 -0.27
C ALA A 56 3.22 6.69 -0.25
N LEU A 57 3.16 7.36 -1.40
CA LEU A 57 2.68 8.74 -1.51
C LEU A 57 1.16 8.80 -1.75
N SER A 58 0.52 9.81 -1.16
CA SER A 58 -0.81 10.25 -1.56
C SER A 58 -0.77 10.95 -2.94
N ASN A 59 -1.92 11.09 -3.60
CA ASN A 59 -1.98 11.75 -4.90
C ASN A 59 -1.41 13.19 -4.86
N ALA A 60 -1.67 13.95 -3.80
CA ALA A 60 -1.13 15.30 -3.64
C ALA A 60 0.41 15.30 -3.52
N GLU A 61 0.97 14.31 -2.83
CA GLU A 61 2.43 14.15 -2.71
C GLU A 61 3.06 13.67 -4.02
N VAL A 62 2.35 12.84 -4.81
CA VAL A 62 2.77 12.45 -6.16
C VAL A 62 2.84 13.66 -7.08
N ASP A 63 1.83 14.53 -7.07
CA ASP A 63 1.82 15.75 -7.87
C ASP A 63 2.99 16.67 -7.50
N GLU A 64 3.29 16.77 -6.20
CA GLU A 64 4.43 17.54 -5.69
C GLU A 64 5.77 16.93 -6.12
N LEU A 65 5.91 15.60 -6.06
CA LEU A 65 7.09 14.89 -6.57
C LEU A 65 7.28 15.16 -8.08
N PHE A 66 6.22 15.13 -8.86
CA PHE A 66 6.29 15.41 -10.30
C PHE A 66 6.70 16.85 -10.57
N ARG A 67 6.23 17.81 -9.77
CA ARG A 67 6.68 19.19 -9.86
C ARG A 67 8.17 19.29 -9.60
N ILE A 68 8.67 18.71 -8.50
CA ILE A 68 10.09 18.66 -8.15
C ILE A 68 10.91 18.01 -9.27
N THR A 69 10.45 16.90 -9.81
CA THR A 69 11.12 16.16 -10.90
C THR A 69 11.26 17.06 -12.15
N ARG A 70 10.21 17.80 -12.52
CA ARG A 70 10.26 18.74 -13.65
C ARG A 70 11.21 19.91 -13.38
N ASP A 71 11.21 20.44 -12.15
CA ASP A 71 12.11 21.53 -11.75
C ASP A 71 13.58 21.10 -11.84
N LEU A 72 13.91 19.90 -11.37
CA LEU A 72 15.26 19.33 -11.46
C LEU A 72 15.70 19.11 -12.92
N ARG A 73 14.78 18.59 -13.75
CA ARG A 73 15.02 18.43 -15.18
C ARG A 73 15.32 19.79 -15.84
N SER A 74 14.58 20.85 -15.49
CA SER A 74 14.81 22.20 -16.02
C SER A 74 16.17 22.78 -15.62
N GLN A 75 16.74 22.32 -14.50
CA GLN A 75 18.08 22.65 -14.02
C GLN A 75 19.18 21.79 -14.69
N GLY A 76 18.84 20.95 -15.67
CA GLY A 76 19.80 20.10 -16.38
C GLY A 76 20.20 18.83 -15.63
N LYS A 77 19.46 18.42 -14.59
CA LYS A 77 19.70 17.14 -13.92
C LYS A 77 19.14 16.00 -14.75
N SER A 78 19.85 14.88 -14.77
CA SER A 78 19.35 13.61 -15.33
C SER A 78 18.63 12.82 -14.26
N ILE A 79 17.45 12.26 -14.60
CA ILE A 79 16.65 11.50 -13.65
C ILE A 79 16.39 10.12 -14.24
N VAL A 80 16.73 9.08 -13.47
CA VAL A 80 16.34 7.69 -13.73
C VAL A 80 15.18 7.37 -12.81
N TYR A 81 14.01 7.19 -13.38
CA TYR A 81 12.77 6.98 -12.65
C TYR A 81 12.29 5.54 -12.84
N ILE A 82 12.32 4.74 -11.78
CA ILE A 82 11.87 3.35 -11.81
C ILE A 82 10.48 3.28 -11.20
N SER A 83 9.52 2.74 -11.95
CA SER A 83 8.16 2.53 -11.48
C SER A 83 7.47 1.42 -12.27
N HIS A 84 6.57 0.71 -11.60
CA HIS A 84 5.62 -0.21 -12.23
C HIS A 84 4.26 0.46 -12.50
N ARG A 85 4.07 1.71 -12.06
CA ARG A 85 2.86 2.52 -12.28
C ARG A 85 2.96 3.27 -13.59
N LEU A 86 2.65 2.59 -14.69
CA LEU A 86 2.81 3.13 -16.04
C LEU A 86 2.08 4.45 -16.27
N GLN A 87 0.93 4.66 -15.61
CA GLN A 87 0.16 5.90 -15.69
C GLN A 87 0.94 7.11 -15.18
N GLU A 88 1.88 6.94 -14.25
CA GLU A 88 2.72 8.00 -13.73
C GLU A 88 3.79 8.42 -14.74
N LEU A 89 4.34 7.44 -15.47
CA LEU A 89 5.44 7.67 -16.40
C LEU A 89 5.07 8.65 -17.53
N GLN A 90 3.83 8.62 -18.01
CA GLN A 90 3.36 9.51 -19.06
C GLN A 90 3.47 11.01 -18.72
N HIS A 91 3.59 11.34 -17.42
CA HIS A 91 3.63 12.74 -16.96
C HIS A 91 5.04 13.29 -16.81
N ILE A 92 6.07 12.43 -16.77
CA ILE A 92 7.42 12.85 -16.37
C ILE A 92 8.55 12.29 -17.23
N VAL A 93 8.37 11.17 -17.96
CA VAL A 93 9.46 10.55 -18.70
C VAL A 93 9.50 10.96 -20.17
N ASP A 94 10.71 11.08 -20.71
CA ASP A 94 10.97 11.33 -22.12
C ASP A 94 11.20 10.02 -22.88
N THR A 95 11.96 9.11 -22.26
CA THR A 95 12.34 7.80 -22.83
C THR A 95 12.03 6.72 -21.81
N VAL A 96 11.72 5.53 -22.30
CA VAL A 96 11.49 4.35 -21.48
C VAL A 96 12.39 3.22 -21.92
N THR A 97 13.03 2.56 -20.94
CA THR A 97 13.74 1.30 -21.12
C THR A 97 12.95 0.20 -20.42
N ILE A 98 12.56 -0.82 -21.17
CA ILE A 98 11.78 -1.94 -20.64
C ILE A 98 12.71 -3.10 -20.32
N MET A 99 12.61 -3.60 -19.10
CA MET A 99 13.35 -4.76 -18.60
C MET A 99 12.38 -5.85 -18.14
N ARG A 100 12.76 -7.11 -18.33
CA ARG A 100 12.02 -8.26 -17.85
C ARG A 100 12.98 -9.38 -17.51
N ASP A 101 12.80 -10.00 -16.34
CA ASP A 101 13.64 -11.10 -15.84
C ASP A 101 15.15 -10.76 -15.85
N GLY A 102 15.49 -9.50 -15.50
CA GLY A 102 16.86 -8.99 -15.51
C GLY A 102 17.47 -8.74 -16.89
N LYS A 103 16.66 -8.83 -17.96
CA LYS A 103 17.12 -8.63 -19.34
C LYS A 103 16.52 -7.35 -19.93
N TYR A 104 17.31 -6.67 -20.74
CA TYR A 104 16.84 -5.62 -21.63
C TYR A 104 15.87 -6.19 -22.66
N ILE A 105 14.75 -5.54 -22.87
CA ILE A 105 13.74 -5.91 -23.88
C ILE A 105 13.73 -4.92 -25.02
N THR A 106 13.50 -3.65 -24.73
CA THR A 106 13.47 -2.57 -25.72
C THR A 106 13.60 -1.22 -25.03
N GLU A 107 13.91 -0.18 -25.80
CA GLU A 107 13.88 1.21 -25.37
C GLU A 107 13.35 2.11 -26.48
N GLY A 108 12.91 3.30 -26.12
CA GLY A 108 12.45 4.31 -27.08
C GLY A 108 11.85 5.52 -26.39
N LYS A 109 11.40 6.50 -27.19
CA LYS A 109 10.63 7.62 -26.65
C LYS A 109 9.33 7.09 -26.06
N PHE A 110 8.91 7.63 -24.92
CA PHE A 110 7.65 7.20 -24.30
C PHE A 110 6.45 7.36 -25.25
N SER A 111 6.48 8.41 -26.10
CA SER A 111 5.45 8.68 -27.11
C SER A 111 5.31 7.59 -28.20
N ASP A 112 6.32 6.75 -28.38
CA ASP A 112 6.32 5.72 -29.41
C ASP A 112 5.63 4.42 -28.94
N PHE A 113 5.28 4.36 -27.65
CA PHE A 113 4.60 3.23 -27.05
C PHE A 113 3.15 3.57 -26.68
N THR A 114 2.25 2.61 -26.87
CA THR A 114 0.95 2.60 -26.23
C THR A 114 1.02 1.91 -24.88
N MET A 115 0.06 2.13 -23.98
CA MET A 115 0.01 1.42 -22.69
C MET A 115 -0.01 -0.10 -22.88
N ASP A 116 -0.75 -0.58 -23.87
CA ASP A 116 -0.84 -2.02 -24.17
C ASP A 116 0.50 -2.59 -24.63
N THR A 117 1.24 -1.86 -25.49
CA THR A 117 2.57 -2.28 -25.92
C THR A 117 3.59 -2.23 -24.79
N LEU A 118 3.53 -1.25 -23.89
CA LEU A 118 4.37 -1.22 -22.69
C LEU A 118 4.11 -2.45 -21.82
N ILE A 119 2.85 -2.72 -21.50
CA ILE A 119 2.44 -3.86 -20.68
C ILE A 119 2.83 -5.19 -21.35
N ALA A 120 2.58 -5.36 -22.64
CA ALA A 120 2.94 -6.57 -23.38
C ALA A 120 4.46 -6.83 -23.33
N ASN A 121 5.29 -5.81 -23.51
CA ASN A 121 6.74 -5.94 -23.43
C ASN A 121 7.22 -6.29 -22.01
N MET A 122 6.59 -5.71 -20.96
CA MET A 122 6.93 -6.00 -19.57
C MET A 122 6.53 -7.41 -19.15
N VAL A 123 5.34 -7.87 -19.55
CA VAL A 123 4.78 -9.18 -19.15
C VAL A 123 5.22 -10.30 -20.11
N GLY A 124 5.54 -9.97 -21.36
CA GLY A 124 5.98 -10.93 -22.38
C GLY A 124 4.85 -11.69 -23.08
N ARG A 125 3.61 -11.28 -22.89
CA ARG A 125 2.43 -11.82 -23.58
C ARG A 125 1.39 -10.71 -23.76
N GLU A 126 0.61 -10.81 -24.82
CA GLU A 126 -0.55 -9.94 -24.96
C GLU A 126 -1.56 -10.25 -23.84
N ILE A 127 -1.97 -9.22 -23.13
CA ILE A 127 -3.01 -9.34 -22.11
C ILE A 127 -4.35 -9.14 -22.81
N THR A 128 -4.94 -10.22 -23.27
CA THR A 128 -6.25 -10.20 -23.94
C THR A 128 -7.40 -9.93 -22.97
N ASN A 129 -7.20 -10.18 -21.67
CA ASN A 129 -8.17 -9.87 -20.63
C ASN A 129 -7.43 -9.56 -19.32
N GLN A 130 -7.32 -8.27 -19.00
CA GLN A 130 -6.56 -7.79 -17.84
C GLN A 130 -7.23 -8.19 -16.51
N PHE A 131 -8.56 -8.34 -16.52
CA PHE A 131 -9.36 -8.70 -15.35
C PHE A 131 -10.48 -9.67 -15.75
N PRO A 132 -10.16 -10.98 -15.96
CA PRO A 132 -11.21 -11.96 -16.25
C PRO A 132 -12.16 -12.04 -15.05
N ARG A 133 -13.38 -11.58 -15.25
CA ARG A 133 -14.41 -11.57 -14.21
C ARG A 133 -15.41 -12.68 -14.50
N GLU A 134 -15.37 -13.74 -13.71
CA GLU A 134 -16.42 -14.75 -13.71
C GLU A 134 -17.63 -14.23 -12.93
N LYS A 135 -18.82 -14.39 -13.50
CA LYS A 135 -20.07 -14.08 -12.80
C LYS A 135 -20.40 -15.25 -11.89
N VAL A 136 -20.10 -15.11 -10.62
CA VAL A 136 -20.56 -16.06 -9.59
C VAL A 136 -21.90 -15.58 -9.04
N PRO A 137 -22.92 -16.44 -8.92
CA PRO A 137 -24.18 -16.07 -8.28
C PRO A 137 -23.97 -15.66 -6.83
N ARG A 138 -24.59 -14.58 -6.43
CA ARG A 138 -24.57 -14.10 -5.03
C ARG A 138 -25.33 -15.10 -4.16
N GLY A 139 -24.66 -15.67 -3.17
CA GLY A 139 -25.22 -16.68 -2.25
C GLY A 139 -25.92 -16.07 -1.03
N LYS A 140 -25.90 -16.81 0.08
CA LYS A 140 -26.45 -16.35 1.37
C LYS A 140 -25.62 -15.20 1.94
N LYS A 141 -26.26 -14.34 2.75
CA LYS A 141 -25.56 -13.35 3.57
C LYS A 141 -24.69 -14.08 4.59
N VAL A 142 -23.40 -13.80 4.60
CA VAL A 142 -22.41 -14.43 5.49
C VAL A 142 -21.97 -13.47 6.57
N LEU A 143 -21.66 -12.23 6.22
CA LEU A 143 -21.23 -11.22 7.17
C LEU A 143 -22.20 -10.03 7.13
N GLU A 144 -22.60 -9.55 8.29
CA GLU A 144 -23.35 -8.32 8.43
C GLU A 144 -22.72 -7.48 9.54
N VAL A 145 -22.39 -6.24 9.21
CA VAL A 145 -21.84 -5.25 10.14
C VAL A 145 -22.80 -4.11 10.24
N LYS A 146 -23.17 -3.73 11.46
CA LYS A 146 -24.15 -2.66 11.74
C LYS A 146 -23.53 -1.62 12.65
N HIS A 147 -23.53 -0.37 12.22
CA HIS A 147 -23.18 0.80 13.02
C HIS A 147 -21.86 0.67 13.77
N LEU A 148 -20.86 0.03 13.15
CA LEU A 148 -19.57 -0.24 13.76
C LEU A 148 -18.85 1.07 14.10
N LYS A 149 -18.33 1.13 15.32
CA LYS A 149 -17.64 2.30 15.87
C LYS A 149 -16.37 1.87 16.59
N SER A 150 -15.28 2.61 16.35
CA SER A 150 -14.00 2.45 17.06
C SER A 150 -13.11 3.67 16.83
N GLY A 151 -12.68 4.30 17.92
CA GLY A 151 -11.83 5.48 17.88
C GLY A 151 -12.37 6.61 17.01
N MET A 152 -11.47 7.41 16.47
CA MET A 152 -11.84 8.56 15.64
C MET A 152 -12.07 8.20 14.14
N GLN A 153 -11.64 7.04 13.70
CA GLN A 153 -11.59 6.67 12.28
C GLN A 153 -12.77 5.80 11.85
N VAL A 154 -13.33 4.97 12.74
CA VAL A 154 -14.51 4.14 12.46
C VAL A 154 -15.71 4.74 13.17
N LYS A 155 -16.44 5.63 12.50
CA LYS A 155 -17.51 6.44 13.13
C LYS A 155 -18.88 5.79 13.09
N ASP A 156 -19.23 5.21 11.96
CA ASP A 156 -20.51 4.51 11.73
C ASP A 156 -20.41 3.73 10.42
N VAL A 157 -19.92 2.49 10.49
CA VAL A 157 -19.74 1.65 9.32
C VAL A 157 -20.72 0.50 9.31
N SER A 158 -21.53 0.39 8.26
CA SER A 158 -22.47 -0.70 8.05
C SER A 158 -22.31 -1.25 6.64
N PHE A 159 -22.26 -2.57 6.52
CA PHE A 159 -22.23 -3.28 5.24
C PHE A 159 -22.58 -4.75 5.40
N GLU A 160 -22.81 -5.40 4.28
CA GLU A 160 -23.08 -6.83 4.21
C GLU A 160 -22.13 -7.48 3.20
N ALA A 161 -21.78 -8.75 3.44
CA ALA A 161 -21.07 -9.57 2.48
C ALA A 161 -21.77 -10.94 2.33
N TYR A 162 -21.77 -11.43 1.11
CA TYR A 162 -22.51 -12.64 0.72
C TYR A 162 -21.54 -13.71 0.22
N ALA A 163 -21.94 -14.96 0.34
CA ALA A 163 -21.15 -16.09 -0.17
C ALA A 163 -20.92 -15.93 -1.69
N GLY A 164 -19.69 -16.14 -2.15
CA GLY A 164 -19.28 -15.96 -3.53
C GLY A 164 -19.10 -14.51 -3.98
N GLU A 165 -19.21 -13.53 -3.06
CA GLU A 165 -19.02 -12.10 -3.33
C GLU A 165 -17.63 -11.64 -2.91
N VAL A 166 -17.06 -10.72 -3.66
CA VAL A 166 -15.90 -9.92 -3.26
C VAL A 166 -16.36 -8.50 -3.00
N VAL A 167 -16.34 -8.08 -1.74
CA VAL A 167 -16.72 -6.73 -1.32
C VAL A 167 -15.49 -5.83 -1.34
N GLY A 168 -15.51 -4.76 -2.13
CA GLY A 168 -14.43 -3.79 -2.23
C GLY A 168 -14.64 -2.59 -1.30
N PHE A 169 -13.64 -2.26 -0.48
CA PHE A 169 -13.60 -1.04 0.31
C PHE A 169 -12.74 0.00 -0.39
N ALA A 170 -13.34 1.07 -0.89
CA ALA A 170 -12.66 2.18 -1.53
C ALA A 170 -12.66 3.42 -0.63
N GLY A 171 -11.55 4.18 -0.66
CA GLY A 171 -11.43 5.41 0.12
C GLY A 171 -9.99 5.94 0.11
N LEU A 172 -9.82 7.19 0.47
CA LEU A 172 -8.50 7.83 0.59
C LEU A 172 -7.73 7.29 1.81
N VAL A 173 -6.44 7.63 1.88
CA VAL A 173 -5.61 7.38 3.07
C VAL A 173 -6.27 8.02 4.29
N GLY A 174 -6.39 7.29 5.39
CA GLY A 174 -7.06 7.74 6.60
C GLY A 174 -8.59 7.63 6.59
N ALA A 175 -9.19 6.99 5.58
CA ALA A 175 -10.66 6.78 5.51
C ALA A 175 -11.19 5.70 6.47
N GLY A 176 -10.35 5.09 7.30
CA GLY A 176 -10.77 4.09 8.28
C GLY A 176 -10.95 2.67 7.74
N ARG A 177 -10.44 2.36 6.53
CA ARG A 177 -10.59 1.03 5.91
C ARG A 177 -9.85 -0.07 6.68
N THR A 178 -8.58 0.17 6.97
CA THR A 178 -7.74 -0.75 7.73
C THR A 178 -8.27 -0.92 9.15
N GLU A 179 -8.64 0.17 9.79
CA GLU A 179 -9.20 0.19 11.14
C GLU A 179 -10.52 -0.59 11.20
N THR A 180 -11.41 -0.41 10.22
CA THR A 180 -12.65 -1.19 10.12
C THR A 180 -12.37 -2.68 10.05
N SER A 181 -11.44 -3.13 9.22
CA SER A 181 -11.08 -4.55 9.11
C SER A 181 -10.43 -5.09 10.37
N ARG A 182 -9.60 -4.29 11.06
CA ARG A 182 -8.98 -4.66 12.33
C ARG A 182 -9.99 -4.82 13.46
N VAL A 183 -11.01 -3.96 13.52
CA VAL A 183 -12.11 -4.09 14.49
C VAL A 183 -12.93 -5.36 14.23
N ILE A 184 -13.26 -5.66 12.96
CA ILE A 184 -13.98 -6.89 12.58
C ILE A 184 -13.16 -8.14 12.91
N PHE A 185 -11.84 -8.05 12.87
CA PHE A 185 -10.93 -9.12 13.23
C PHE A 185 -10.64 -9.21 14.75
N GLY A 186 -11.13 -8.26 15.55
CA GLY A 186 -10.88 -8.21 16.99
C GLY A 186 -9.46 -7.78 17.36
N ALA A 187 -8.72 -7.17 16.44
CA ALA A 187 -7.38 -6.62 16.68
C ALA A 187 -7.43 -5.23 17.32
N ASP A 188 -8.50 -4.48 17.06
CA ASP A 188 -8.79 -3.19 17.69
C ASP A 188 -10.12 -3.27 18.45
N GLU A 189 -10.27 -2.44 19.48
CA GLU A 189 -11.45 -2.43 20.34
C GLU A 189 -12.69 -1.94 19.59
N LYS A 190 -13.79 -2.68 19.73
CA LYS A 190 -15.11 -2.28 19.24
C LYS A 190 -15.81 -1.43 20.29
N GLU A 191 -15.98 -0.13 20.02
CA GLU A 191 -16.70 0.79 20.93
C GLU A 191 -18.22 0.75 20.73
N GLY A 192 -18.69 0.32 19.55
CA GLY A 192 -20.12 0.21 19.28
C GLY A 192 -20.42 -0.56 18.00
N GLY A 193 -21.71 -0.82 17.80
CA GLY A 193 -22.19 -1.58 16.65
C GLY A 193 -22.20 -3.08 16.87
N GLU A 194 -22.64 -3.81 15.85
CA GLU A 194 -22.85 -5.25 15.91
C GLU A 194 -22.24 -5.93 14.68
N ILE A 195 -21.70 -7.12 14.90
CA ILE A 195 -21.13 -7.97 13.86
C ILE A 195 -21.87 -9.30 13.91
N TYR A 196 -22.36 -9.76 12.76
CA TYR A 196 -23.04 -11.03 12.61
C TYR A 196 -22.34 -11.88 11.56
N LEU A 197 -22.13 -13.15 11.86
CA LEU A 197 -21.61 -14.14 10.93
C LEU A 197 -22.64 -15.26 10.77
N ASN A 198 -23.07 -15.50 9.54
CA ASN A 198 -24.13 -16.49 9.23
C ASN A 198 -25.44 -16.27 10.02
N GLY A 199 -25.75 -15.02 10.39
CA GLY A 199 -26.92 -14.65 11.18
C GLY A 199 -26.73 -14.73 12.69
N GLU A 200 -25.62 -15.23 13.19
CA GLU A 200 -25.29 -15.28 14.62
C GLU A 200 -24.45 -14.03 15.01
N LYS A 201 -24.83 -13.41 16.14
CA LYS A 201 -24.09 -12.24 16.66
C LYS A 201 -22.75 -12.69 17.21
N LEU A 202 -21.68 -12.02 16.79
CA LEU A 202 -20.32 -12.25 17.27
C LEU A 202 -19.90 -11.22 18.31
N GLU A 203 -19.32 -11.69 19.39
CA GLU A 203 -18.61 -10.88 20.37
C GLU A 203 -17.12 -11.23 20.31
N LEU A 204 -16.36 -10.40 19.58
CA LEU A 204 -14.94 -10.58 19.31
C LEU A 204 -14.13 -9.71 20.29
N LYS A 205 -13.36 -10.33 21.17
CA LYS A 205 -12.49 -9.65 22.13
C LYS A 205 -11.03 -9.67 21.72
N CYS A 206 -10.68 -10.59 20.85
CA CYS A 206 -9.30 -10.74 20.35
C CYS A 206 -9.30 -11.43 18.99
N PRO A 207 -8.19 -11.38 18.24
CA PRO A 207 -8.03 -12.07 16.95
C PRO A 207 -8.33 -13.58 17.00
N ALA A 208 -8.05 -14.24 18.12
CA ALA A 208 -8.32 -15.66 18.25
C ALA A 208 -9.82 -15.98 18.16
N ASP A 209 -10.70 -15.12 18.69
CA ASP A 209 -12.15 -15.28 18.60
C ASP A 209 -12.60 -15.21 17.14
N ALA A 210 -12.05 -14.27 16.36
CA ALA A 210 -12.35 -14.13 14.95
C ALA A 210 -11.89 -15.35 14.13
N ILE A 211 -10.68 -15.83 14.39
CA ILE A 211 -10.13 -17.03 13.74
C ILE A 211 -11.01 -18.26 14.04
N ASN A 212 -11.40 -18.44 15.30
CA ASN A 212 -12.27 -19.55 15.71
C ASN A 212 -13.67 -19.45 15.06
N ALA A 213 -14.16 -18.24 14.81
CA ALA A 213 -15.41 -17.99 14.08
C ALA A 213 -15.26 -18.16 12.56
N GLY A 214 -14.04 -18.28 12.03
CA GLY A 214 -13.76 -18.43 10.61
C GLY A 214 -13.49 -17.11 9.87
N ILE A 215 -13.14 -16.05 10.59
CA ILE A 215 -12.72 -14.77 10.03
C ILE A 215 -11.19 -14.68 10.13
N VAL A 216 -10.52 -14.37 9.01
CA VAL A 216 -9.08 -14.14 8.96
C VAL A 216 -8.77 -12.78 8.35
N LEU A 217 -7.68 -12.15 8.78
CA LEU A 217 -7.19 -10.88 8.27
C LEU A 217 -5.83 -11.09 7.62
N ILE A 218 -5.67 -10.63 6.39
CA ILE A 218 -4.37 -10.45 5.75
C ILE A 218 -4.03 -8.97 5.87
N PRO A 219 -3.05 -8.60 6.72
CA PRO A 219 -2.76 -7.20 7.01
C PRO A 219 -2.04 -6.50 5.86
N GLU A 220 -2.10 -5.17 5.84
CA GLU A 220 -1.40 -4.31 4.89
C GLU A 220 0.12 -4.43 5.08
N ASP A 221 0.61 -4.25 6.32
CA ASP A 221 2.01 -4.43 6.65
C ASP A 221 2.30 -5.89 7.06
N ARG A 222 2.65 -6.69 6.04
CA ARG A 222 3.00 -8.10 6.24
C ARG A 222 4.22 -8.32 7.15
N LYS A 223 5.15 -7.37 7.23
CA LYS A 223 6.38 -7.51 8.03
C LYS A 223 6.14 -7.21 9.50
N LYS A 224 5.22 -6.30 9.79
CA LYS A 224 4.89 -5.88 11.15
C LYS A 224 3.82 -6.79 11.76
N ASP A 225 2.75 -7.04 11.00
CA ASP A 225 1.51 -7.62 11.54
C ASP A 225 1.19 -9.02 10.97
N GLY A 226 1.87 -9.46 9.90
CA GLY A 226 1.47 -10.67 9.17
C GLY A 226 2.44 -11.84 9.23
N LEU A 227 3.75 -11.61 9.26
CA LEU A 227 4.76 -12.65 9.12
C LEU A 227 5.85 -12.58 10.19
N CYS A 228 6.21 -13.72 10.73
CA CYS A 228 7.44 -13.87 11.52
C CYS A 228 8.64 -14.00 10.58
N THR A 229 9.19 -12.86 10.16
CA THR A 229 10.21 -12.79 9.09
C THR A 229 11.51 -13.54 9.35
N LYS A 230 11.77 -13.92 10.60
CA LYS A 230 12.92 -14.75 11.01
C LYS A 230 12.64 -16.26 10.95
N LEU A 231 11.40 -16.67 10.75
CA LEU A 231 11.00 -18.07 10.66
C LEU A 231 10.91 -18.53 9.20
N SER A 232 10.95 -19.84 9.00
CA SER A 232 10.79 -20.43 7.67
C SER A 232 9.36 -20.24 7.13
N ILE A 233 9.16 -20.44 5.82
CA ILE A 233 7.84 -20.47 5.19
C ILE A 233 6.95 -21.53 5.85
N ARG A 234 7.50 -22.74 6.06
CA ARG A 234 6.81 -23.83 6.74
C ARG A 234 6.28 -23.40 8.10
N ASP A 235 7.14 -22.78 8.92
CA ASP A 235 6.79 -22.40 10.28
C ASP A 235 5.75 -21.28 10.29
N ASN A 236 5.85 -20.29 9.39
CA ASN A 236 4.83 -19.25 9.24
C ASN A 236 3.46 -19.81 8.84
N ILE A 237 3.41 -20.80 7.93
CA ILE A 237 2.15 -21.45 7.54
C ILE A 237 1.60 -22.32 8.70
N ALA A 238 2.49 -22.92 9.48
CA ALA A 238 2.11 -23.80 10.59
C ALA A 238 1.60 -23.05 11.82
N LEU A 239 2.14 -21.85 12.12
CA LEU A 239 1.84 -21.08 13.33
C LEU A 239 0.34 -20.95 13.65
N PRO A 240 -0.54 -20.56 12.74
CA PRO A 240 -1.98 -20.43 13.01
C PRO A 240 -2.66 -21.78 13.25
N ASN A 241 -2.04 -22.88 12.79
CA ASN A 241 -2.60 -24.24 12.84
C ASN A 241 -1.90 -25.15 13.86
N LEU A 242 -1.04 -24.62 14.71
CA LEU A 242 -0.31 -25.40 15.71
C LEU A 242 -1.22 -26.32 16.54
N PRO A 243 -2.41 -25.90 17.01
CA PRO A 243 -3.32 -26.77 17.73
C PRO A 243 -3.80 -27.99 16.93
N LEU A 244 -3.85 -27.88 15.59
CA LEU A 244 -4.31 -28.97 14.70
C LEU A 244 -3.18 -29.94 14.33
N ILE A 245 -1.93 -29.46 14.32
CA ILE A 245 -0.76 -30.25 13.87
C ILE A 245 0.12 -30.73 15.03
N SER A 246 -0.04 -30.16 16.23
CA SER A 246 0.63 -30.68 17.42
C SER A 246 -0.11 -31.88 17.94
N THR A 247 0.58 -33.00 18.07
CA THR A 247 0.03 -34.19 18.74
C THR A 247 0.12 -34.00 20.25
N LYS A 248 -0.86 -34.55 21.01
CA LYS A 248 -0.88 -34.48 22.48
C LYS A 248 0.37 -35.08 23.17
N LEU A 249 1.23 -35.76 22.43
CA LEU A 249 2.47 -36.39 22.90
C LEU A 249 3.72 -35.51 22.79
N THR A 250 3.66 -34.35 22.09
CA THR A 250 4.80 -33.49 21.83
C THR A 250 4.55 -32.04 22.28
N GLY A 251 3.51 -31.80 23.04
CA GLY A 251 3.16 -30.51 23.63
C GLY A 251 4.00 -30.15 24.83
#